data_4ffdeb858211817a09203c82f7246bbf
#
_entry.id   4ffdeb858211817a09203c82f7246bbf
#
_cell.length_a   1.000
_cell.length_b   1.000
_cell.length_c   1.000
_cell.angle_alpha   90.00
_cell.angle_beta   90.00
_cell.angle_gamma   90.00
#
_symmetry.space_group_name_H-M   'P 1'
#
loop_
_entity.id
_entity.type
_entity.pdbx_description
1 polymer ?
#
loop_
_entity_poly.entity_id
_entity_poly.type
_entity_poly.pdbx_seq_one_letter_code
_entity_poly.pdbx_strand_id
1 'polypeptide(L)'
;MAGWLRSLVGALLLLEVAAALSFLHHRYEEMVQALFRVQSQCPYVTRIYSIGRSVEGRHLYVLEFSDYPGIHEPLEPEFKYVGNMHGNEVLGRELLLQLSEFLCEEYRRSNERITRLIHDTRIHIMPSMNPDGYEVAAKQVPGSDRLLQPGRGRNNANGVDLNRNFPDLNTFMYYSGEISGPNHHIPLPDNWKSQPETLAVIQWISSYNFVLSANLHGGAVVANYPYDKSQDQRFRSHRRTVNTPTPDDKLFQKLAKTYSYAHSWMHRGWNCGDYFADGITNGASWYSSSLPGMQDFNYLYTNCFEITLELSCNKFPPEEDLERHSLSPSLQVHQGIKGMVSDENNNGIAGAVISVQGISHDITSGGLSVPLHAVPFGYSLSEAIWACGRRLAGEAIICVCHLSLSKMWWFLICWPILTSFS
;
A
#
# COMPACT_ATOMS: atom_id res chain seq x y z
N MET A 1 -32.83 50.66 -11.78
CA MET A 1 -33.20 49.34 -11.29
C MET A 1 -32.48 48.15 -11.96
N ALA A 2 -31.77 48.33 -13.06
CA ALA A 2 -31.05 47.23 -13.74
C ALA A 2 -29.65 46.94 -13.24
N GLY A 3 -29.05 47.79 -12.39
CA GLY A 3 -27.71 47.59 -11.86
C GLY A 3 -27.63 46.64 -10.63
N TRP A 4 -28.67 46.58 -9.85
CA TRP A 4 -28.71 45.80 -8.62
C TRP A 4 -28.98 44.29 -8.85
N LEU A 5 -29.64 43.94 -9.95
CA LEU A 5 -29.89 42.55 -10.30
C LEU A 5 -28.61 41.82 -10.79
N ARG A 6 -27.68 42.54 -11.42
CA ARG A 6 -26.41 41.92 -11.89
C ARG A 6 -25.43 41.64 -10.76
N SER A 7 -25.46 42.41 -9.67
CA SER A 7 -24.63 42.19 -8.49
C SER A 7 -25.13 41.01 -7.62
N LEU A 8 -26.44 40.77 -7.59
CA LEU A 8 -27.02 39.65 -6.84
C LEU A 8 -26.80 38.29 -7.53
N VAL A 9 -26.84 38.26 -8.87
CA VAL A 9 -26.55 37.03 -9.63
C VAL A 9 -25.05 36.70 -9.59
N GLY A 10 -24.17 37.73 -9.59
CA GLY A 10 -22.73 37.52 -9.41
C GLY A 10 -22.33 37.05 -7.99
N ALA A 11 -23.10 37.44 -6.97
CA ALA A 11 -22.86 36.99 -5.57
C ALA A 11 -23.42 35.60 -5.30
N LEU A 12 -24.44 35.13 -6.03
CA LEU A 12 -24.96 33.75 -5.91
C LEU A 12 -24.07 32.73 -6.64
N LEU A 13 -23.21 33.14 -7.57
CA LEU A 13 -22.27 32.23 -8.26
C LEU A 13 -20.91 32.09 -7.55
N LEU A 14 -20.66 32.81 -6.45
CA LEU A 14 -19.43 32.76 -5.68
C LEU A 14 -19.57 32.09 -4.31
N LEU A 15 -20.72 31.51 -4.01
CA LEU A 15 -20.97 30.70 -2.82
C LEU A 15 -21.19 29.22 -3.21
N GLU A 16 -20.39 28.65 -4.08
CA GLU A 16 -20.00 27.27 -3.90
C GLU A 16 -19.01 27.26 -2.72
N VAL A 17 -19.58 27.36 -1.50
CA VAL A 17 -18.91 26.85 -0.32
C VAL A 17 -18.54 25.42 -0.67
N ALA A 18 -17.25 25.14 -0.81
CA ALA A 18 -16.77 23.78 -0.93
C ALA A 18 -17.31 23.04 0.31
N ALA A 19 -18.47 22.40 0.17
CA ALA A 19 -19.02 21.59 1.24
C ALA A 19 -18.01 20.45 1.44
N ALA A 20 -17.49 20.36 2.65
CA ALA A 20 -16.65 19.22 3.04
C ALA A 20 -17.34 17.92 2.64
N LEU A 21 -16.57 16.92 2.23
CA LEU A 21 -17.12 15.63 1.86
C LEU A 21 -17.89 15.08 3.08
N SER A 22 -19.18 14.83 2.90
CA SER A 22 -19.98 14.27 3.96
C SER A 22 -19.56 12.81 4.23
N PHE A 23 -19.65 12.36 5.47
CA PHE A 23 -19.46 10.95 5.83
C PHE A 23 -20.67 10.15 5.36
N LEU A 24 -20.68 9.81 4.06
CA LEU A 24 -21.75 9.06 3.38
C LEU A 24 -21.13 7.88 2.61
N HIS A 25 -21.95 6.92 2.27
CA HIS A 25 -21.53 5.82 1.41
C HIS A 25 -21.65 6.22 -0.07
N HIS A 26 -20.56 6.72 -0.64
CA HIS A 26 -20.52 7.15 -2.03
C HIS A 26 -20.69 5.96 -3.00
N ARG A 27 -21.64 6.02 -3.92
CA ARG A 27 -21.73 5.08 -5.05
C ARG A 27 -20.57 5.34 -6.02
N TYR A 28 -20.39 4.47 -7.02
CA TYR A 28 -19.23 4.57 -7.92
C TYR A 28 -19.10 5.94 -8.57
N GLU A 29 -20.18 6.48 -9.15
CA GLU A 29 -20.14 7.79 -9.80
C GLU A 29 -19.85 8.94 -8.81
N GLU A 30 -20.41 8.85 -7.62
CA GLU A 30 -20.16 9.84 -6.54
C GLU A 30 -18.72 9.79 -6.05
N MET A 31 -18.15 8.58 -5.90
CA MET A 31 -16.72 8.41 -5.60
C MET A 31 -15.85 9.05 -6.69
N VAL A 32 -16.16 8.80 -7.97
CA VAL A 32 -15.42 9.40 -9.09
C VAL A 32 -15.52 10.93 -9.04
N GLN A 33 -16.71 11.47 -8.81
CA GLN A 33 -16.91 12.92 -8.66
C GLN A 33 -16.11 13.50 -7.49
N ALA A 34 -16.06 12.79 -6.34
CA ALA A 34 -15.27 13.18 -5.19
C ALA A 34 -13.76 13.28 -5.53
N LEU A 35 -13.20 12.27 -6.20
CA LEU A 35 -11.81 12.29 -6.65
C LEU A 35 -11.50 13.46 -7.59
N PHE A 36 -12.34 13.67 -8.60
CA PHE A 36 -12.15 14.78 -9.54
C PHE A 36 -12.35 16.15 -8.88
N ARG A 37 -13.19 16.26 -7.85
CA ARG A 37 -13.31 17.48 -7.03
C ARG A 37 -12.01 17.77 -6.30
N VAL A 38 -11.40 16.78 -5.64
CA VAL A 38 -10.10 16.93 -4.98
C VAL A 38 -9.03 17.38 -5.98
N GLN A 39 -8.95 16.76 -7.15
CA GLN A 39 -8.01 17.18 -8.19
C GLN A 39 -8.26 18.61 -8.66
N SER A 40 -9.51 19.02 -8.83
CA SER A 40 -9.82 20.38 -9.26
C SER A 40 -9.44 21.43 -8.22
N GLN A 41 -9.46 21.08 -6.93
CA GLN A 41 -9.08 21.95 -5.82
C GLN A 41 -7.57 22.02 -5.59
N CYS A 42 -6.84 20.94 -5.92
CA CYS A 42 -5.40 20.80 -5.73
C CYS A 42 -4.67 20.37 -7.01
N PRO A 43 -4.86 21.06 -8.15
CA PRO A 43 -4.41 20.60 -9.46
C PRO A 43 -2.89 20.51 -9.61
N TYR A 44 -2.14 21.25 -8.80
CA TYR A 44 -0.67 21.29 -8.88
C TYR A 44 0.03 20.14 -8.14
N VAL A 45 -0.67 19.50 -7.21
CA VAL A 45 -0.10 18.43 -6.37
C VAL A 45 -0.90 17.14 -6.47
N THR A 46 -1.82 17.04 -7.42
CA THR A 46 -2.63 15.84 -7.61
C THR A 46 -2.74 15.42 -9.07
N ARG A 47 -2.83 14.11 -9.29
CA ARG A 47 -3.14 13.51 -10.58
C ARG A 47 -4.07 12.32 -10.40
N ILE A 48 -5.12 12.24 -11.23
CA ILE A 48 -5.95 11.03 -11.32
C ILE A 48 -5.53 10.22 -12.53
N TYR A 49 -5.40 8.91 -12.34
CA TYR A 49 -5.17 7.96 -13.41
C TYR A 49 -5.94 6.66 -13.16
N SER A 50 -6.11 5.86 -14.20
CA SER A 50 -6.73 4.53 -14.10
C SER A 50 -5.68 3.47 -14.34
N ILE A 51 -5.64 2.46 -13.46
CA ILE A 51 -4.75 1.30 -13.62
C ILE A 51 -5.37 0.18 -14.47
N GLY A 52 -6.68 0.26 -14.75
CA GLY A 52 -7.41 -0.75 -15.50
C GLY A 52 -8.91 -0.64 -15.30
N ARG A 53 -9.62 -1.73 -15.57
CA ARG A 53 -11.07 -1.82 -15.43
C ARG A 53 -11.47 -3.08 -14.68
N SER A 54 -12.58 -3.00 -13.95
CA SER A 54 -13.26 -4.15 -13.35
C SER A 54 -13.92 -5.03 -14.42
N VAL A 55 -14.46 -6.18 -14.01
CA VAL A 55 -15.22 -7.08 -14.88
C VAL A 55 -16.38 -6.36 -15.59
N GLU A 56 -17.13 -5.50 -14.87
CA GLU A 56 -18.23 -4.71 -15.43
C GLU A 56 -17.78 -3.42 -16.15
N GLY A 57 -16.47 -3.24 -16.35
CA GLY A 57 -15.88 -2.15 -17.12
C GLY A 57 -15.69 -0.83 -16.35
N ARG A 58 -15.91 -0.78 -15.04
CA ARG A 58 -15.63 0.39 -14.20
C ARG A 58 -14.12 0.62 -14.09
N HIS A 59 -13.68 1.86 -14.25
CA HIS A 59 -12.27 2.22 -14.07
C HIS A 59 -11.82 2.02 -12.62
N LEU A 60 -10.61 1.51 -12.45
CA LEU A 60 -9.91 1.45 -11.17
C LEU A 60 -9.08 2.72 -11.04
N TYR A 61 -9.67 3.74 -10.42
CA TYR A 61 -9.03 5.04 -10.30
C TYR A 61 -8.08 5.11 -9.13
N VAL A 62 -6.97 5.81 -9.35
CA VAL A 62 -5.98 6.18 -8.35
C VAL A 62 -5.85 7.71 -8.35
N LEU A 63 -5.88 8.31 -7.17
CA LEU A 63 -5.50 9.69 -6.93
C LEU A 63 -4.08 9.71 -6.37
N GLU A 64 -3.19 10.38 -7.05
CA GLU A 64 -1.81 10.59 -6.66
C GLU A 64 -1.63 11.98 -6.07
N PHE A 65 -0.85 12.08 -4.98
CA PHE A 65 -0.34 13.33 -4.41
C PHE A 65 1.19 13.32 -4.49
N SER A 66 1.77 14.40 -4.99
CA SER A 66 3.20 14.69 -5.07
C SER A 66 3.36 16.16 -5.43
N ASP A 67 4.52 16.76 -5.23
CA ASP A 67 4.82 18.11 -5.78
C ASP A 67 5.10 18.09 -7.29
N TYR A 68 5.45 16.91 -7.86
CA TYR A 68 5.54 16.67 -9.31
C TYR A 68 4.66 15.50 -9.75
N PRO A 69 3.32 15.62 -9.75
CA PRO A 69 2.42 14.51 -10.04
C PRO A 69 2.68 13.88 -11.41
N GLY A 70 2.87 12.56 -11.44
CA GLY A 70 3.16 11.80 -12.65
C GLY A 70 4.64 11.64 -12.95
N ILE A 71 5.53 12.24 -12.19
CA ILE A 71 6.98 12.14 -12.35
C ILE A 71 7.56 11.52 -11.07
N HIS A 72 8.35 10.46 -11.24
CA HIS A 72 9.10 9.88 -10.12
C HIS A 72 10.39 10.69 -9.92
N GLU A 73 10.58 11.17 -8.71
CA GLU A 73 11.79 11.89 -8.34
C GLU A 73 12.79 10.97 -7.62
N PRO A 74 14.10 11.14 -7.86
CA PRO A 74 15.10 10.38 -7.15
C PRO A 74 15.01 10.57 -5.63
N LEU A 75 15.05 9.46 -4.87
CA LEU A 75 14.95 9.43 -3.41
C LEU A 75 13.57 9.81 -2.84
N GLU A 76 12.56 10.00 -3.67
CA GLU A 76 11.18 10.14 -3.23
C GLU A 76 10.54 8.76 -3.05
N PRO A 77 10.17 8.33 -1.83
CA PRO A 77 9.52 7.05 -1.63
C PRO A 77 8.07 7.08 -2.11
N GLU A 78 7.62 5.95 -2.68
CA GLU A 78 6.25 5.79 -3.13
C GLU A 78 5.44 4.95 -2.13
N PHE A 79 4.30 5.48 -1.74
CA PHE A 79 3.36 4.84 -0.82
C PHE A 79 2.01 4.62 -1.49
N LYS A 80 1.37 3.46 -1.26
CA LYS A 80 0.01 3.23 -1.75
C LYS A 80 -0.97 2.84 -0.66
N TYR A 81 -2.19 3.33 -0.79
CA TYR A 81 -3.38 2.86 -0.12
C TYR A 81 -4.29 2.12 -1.09
N VAL A 82 -4.78 0.95 -0.68
CA VAL A 82 -5.78 0.19 -1.43
C VAL A 82 -6.98 -0.05 -0.52
N GLY A 83 -8.16 0.38 -0.96
CA GLY A 83 -9.39 0.13 -0.23
C GLY A 83 -10.37 -0.75 -1.01
N ASN A 84 -11.34 -1.31 -0.29
CA ASN A 84 -12.49 -1.98 -0.87
C ASN A 84 -12.13 -3.11 -1.85
N MET A 85 -11.11 -3.89 -1.53
CA MET A 85 -10.76 -5.12 -2.25
C MET A 85 -11.89 -6.15 -2.14
N HIS A 86 -12.51 -6.26 -0.95
CA HIS A 86 -13.79 -6.90 -0.78
C HIS A 86 -14.88 -5.82 -0.87
N GLY A 87 -15.78 -5.95 -1.85
CA GLY A 87 -16.73 -4.88 -2.16
C GLY A 87 -17.71 -4.55 -1.01
N ASN A 88 -17.97 -5.50 -0.10
CA ASN A 88 -18.80 -5.29 1.07
C ASN A 88 -18.05 -4.73 2.30
N GLU A 89 -16.75 -4.50 2.22
CA GLU A 89 -15.94 -3.87 3.25
C GLU A 89 -15.73 -2.40 2.87
N VAL A 90 -16.69 -1.55 3.24
CA VAL A 90 -16.85 -0.23 2.62
C VAL A 90 -16.15 0.90 3.35
N LEU A 91 -15.83 0.72 4.64
CA LEU A 91 -15.25 1.79 5.46
C LEU A 91 -13.95 2.33 4.88
N GLY A 92 -13.02 1.44 4.48
CA GLY A 92 -11.73 1.85 3.91
C GLY A 92 -11.86 2.75 2.69
N ARG A 93 -12.87 2.52 1.84
CA ARG A 93 -13.18 3.36 0.68
C ARG A 93 -13.53 4.78 1.08
N GLU A 94 -14.44 4.94 2.03
CA GLU A 94 -14.90 6.25 2.49
C GLU A 94 -13.78 7.01 3.21
N LEU A 95 -13.01 6.31 4.05
CA LEU A 95 -11.87 6.90 4.74
C LEU A 95 -10.76 7.37 3.77
N LEU A 96 -10.56 6.69 2.65
CA LEU A 96 -9.60 7.12 1.62
C LEU A 96 -10.08 8.35 0.85
N LEU A 97 -11.39 8.51 0.64
CA LEU A 97 -11.94 9.75 0.09
C LEU A 97 -11.76 10.92 1.06
N GLN A 98 -12.07 10.71 2.35
CA GLN A 98 -11.87 11.72 3.40
C GLN A 98 -10.38 12.09 3.55
N LEU A 99 -9.47 11.12 3.50
CA LEU A 99 -8.04 11.36 3.54
C LEU A 99 -7.59 12.21 2.35
N SER A 100 -8.12 11.93 1.16
CA SER A 100 -7.79 12.69 -0.05
C SER A 100 -8.22 14.16 0.06
N GLU A 101 -9.42 14.42 0.58
CA GLU A 101 -9.91 15.76 0.81
C GLU A 101 -9.10 16.48 1.90
N PHE A 102 -8.83 15.80 3.02
CA PHE A 102 -8.02 16.32 4.11
C PHE A 102 -6.62 16.72 3.65
N LEU A 103 -5.92 15.88 2.88
CA LEU A 103 -4.58 16.20 2.36
C LEU A 103 -4.62 17.44 1.47
N CYS A 104 -5.62 17.57 0.60
CA CYS A 104 -5.79 18.71 -0.27
C CYS A 104 -6.11 20.01 0.53
N GLU A 105 -7.05 19.95 1.46
CA GLU A 105 -7.41 21.11 2.29
C GLU A 105 -6.25 21.60 3.15
N GLU A 106 -5.56 20.70 3.84
CA GLU A 106 -4.43 21.06 4.69
C GLU A 106 -3.23 21.56 3.89
N TYR A 107 -3.00 21.04 2.67
CA TYR A 107 -2.02 21.58 1.74
C TYR A 107 -2.37 23.02 1.34
N ARG A 108 -3.62 23.29 0.98
CA ARG A 108 -4.11 24.64 0.63
C ARG A 108 -4.04 25.62 1.81
N ARG A 109 -4.16 25.12 3.05
CA ARG A 109 -3.96 25.90 4.28
C ARG A 109 -2.48 26.11 4.64
N SER A 110 -1.56 25.60 3.80
CA SER A 110 -0.11 25.64 4.04
C SER A 110 0.31 24.99 5.36
N ASN A 111 -0.36 23.88 5.74
CA ASN A 111 0.05 23.07 6.87
C ASN A 111 1.43 22.48 6.57
N GLU A 112 2.45 22.92 7.31
CA GLU A 112 3.86 22.55 7.05
C GLU A 112 4.10 21.03 7.04
N ARG A 113 3.43 20.29 7.94
CA ARG A 113 3.55 18.83 8.02
C ARG A 113 3.01 18.16 6.76
N ILE A 114 1.84 18.57 6.30
CA ILE A 114 1.20 17.99 5.12
C ILE A 114 1.90 18.45 3.84
N THR A 115 2.31 19.71 3.76
CA THR A 115 3.11 20.22 2.65
C THR A 115 4.40 19.41 2.50
N ARG A 116 5.14 19.23 3.60
CA ARG A 116 6.37 18.42 3.57
C ARG A 116 6.08 16.96 3.20
N LEU A 117 4.99 16.38 3.73
CA LEU A 117 4.60 15.01 3.41
C LEU A 117 4.38 14.83 1.90
N ILE A 118 3.66 15.74 1.26
CA ILE A 118 3.35 15.71 -0.18
C ILE A 118 4.59 16.00 -1.03
N HIS A 119 5.52 16.84 -0.54
CA HIS A 119 6.76 17.17 -1.25
C HIS A 119 7.85 16.08 -1.11
N ASP A 120 7.81 15.30 -0.04
CA ASP A 120 8.84 14.30 0.24
C ASP A 120 8.36 12.86 -0.05
N THR A 121 7.10 12.67 -0.46
CA THR A 121 6.49 11.35 -0.66
C THR A 121 5.45 11.35 -1.76
N ARG A 122 5.56 10.42 -2.67
CA ARG A 122 4.56 10.18 -3.70
C ARG A 122 3.49 9.23 -3.18
N ILE A 123 2.28 9.75 -2.93
CA ILE A 123 1.19 9.04 -2.26
C ILE A 123 0.13 8.66 -3.29
N HIS A 124 -0.18 7.38 -3.39
CA HIS A 124 -1.17 6.85 -4.31
C HIS A 124 -2.37 6.29 -3.55
N ILE A 125 -3.56 6.79 -3.80
CA ILE A 125 -4.79 6.41 -3.12
C ILE A 125 -5.75 5.77 -4.12
N MET A 126 -6.03 4.48 -3.95
CA MET A 126 -7.03 3.73 -4.70
C MET A 126 -8.21 3.39 -3.78
N PRO A 127 -9.31 4.16 -3.79
CA PRO A 127 -10.43 3.95 -2.87
C PRO A 127 -11.15 2.63 -3.08
N SER A 128 -11.20 2.11 -4.31
CA SER A 128 -11.93 0.88 -4.59
C SER A 128 -11.23 0.00 -5.63
N MET A 129 -10.73 -1.15 -5.18
CA MET A 129 -10.22 -2.20 -6.06
C MET A 129 -11.36 -3.06 -6.63
N ASN A 130 -12.49 -3.16 -5.94
CA ASN A 130 -13.65 -3.97 -6.34
C ASN A 130 -14.94 -3.13 -6.40
N PRO A 131 -15.04 -2.20 -7.37
CA PRO A 131 -16.22 -1.36 -7.48
C PRO A 131 -17.49 -2.15 -7.84
N ASP A 132 -17.38 -3.27 -8.54
CA ASP A 132 -18.52 -4.10 -8.91
C ASP A 132 -19.13 -4.80 -7.68
N GLY A 133 -18.28 -5.39 -6.84
CA GLY A 133 -18.70 -5.96 -5.56
C GLY A 133 -19.31 -4.93 -4.62
N TYR A 134 -18.75 -3.72 -4.57
CA TYR A 134 -19.33 -2.61 -3.82
C TYR A 134 -20.75 -2.29 -4.28
N GLU A 135 -20.99 -2.16 -5.58
CA GLU A 135 -22.30 -1.86 -6.13
C GLU A 135 -23.35 -2.94 -5.82
N VAL A 136 -22.90 -4.21 -5.67
CA VAL A 136 -23.75 -5.31 -5.21
C VAL A 136 -24.08 -5.17 -3.72
N ALA A 137 -23.08 -4.83 -2.89
CA ALA A 137 -23.27 -4.64 -1.45
C ALA A 137 -24.17 -3.43 -1.15
N ALA A 138 -23.96 -2.31 -1.81
CA ALA A 138 -24.68 -1.05 -1.59
C ALA A 138 -26.15 -1.07 -2.07
N LYS A 139 -26.54 -2.04 -2.90
CA LYS A 139 -27.96 -2.26 -3.27
C LYS A 139 -28.81 -2.85 -2.14
N GLN A 140 -28.21 -3.25 -1.03
CA GLN A 140 -28.92 -3.76 0.12
C GLN A 140 -29.48 -2.56 0.91
N VAL A 141 -30.78 -2.34 0.84
CA VAL A 141 -31.44 -1.22 1.53
C VAL A 141 -31.28 -1.39 3.04
N PRO A 142 -30.73 -0.38 3.78
CA PRO A 142 -30.78 -0.37 5.23
C PRO A 142 -32.25 -0.43 5.69
N GLY A 143 -32.57 -1.33 6.60
CA GLY A 143 -33.93 -1.46 7.18
C GLY A 143 -34.85 -2.48 6.52
N SER A 144 -34.43 -3.21 5.49
CA SER A 144 -35.15 -4.41 5.08
C SER A 144 -34.78 -5.57 6.01
N ASP A 145 -35.74 -6.24 6.62
CA ASP A 145 -35.59 -7.46 7.45
C ASP A 145 -35.00 -8.67 6.71
N ARG A 146 -34.55 -8.48 5.49
CA ARG A 146 -33.75 -9.46 4.79
C ARG A 146 -32.33 -9.33 5.33
N LEU A 147 -32.01 -10.15 6.32
CA LEU A 147 -30.65 -10.40 6.81
C LEU A 147 -29.66 -10.31 5.64
N LEU A 148 -28.74 -9.33 5.73
CA LEU A 148 -27.63 -9.20 4.81
C LEU A 148 -27.02 -10.58 4.63
N GLN A 149 -27.10 -11.16 3.42
CA GLN A 149 -26.51 -12.47 3.19
C GLN A 149 -25.00 -12.33 3.44
N PRO A 150 -24.46 -13.05 4.43
CA PRO A 150 -23.01 -12.97 4.72
C PRO A 150 -22.21 -13.20 3.44
N GLY A 151 -21.29 -12.30 3.13
CA GLY A 151 -20.44 -12.40 1.94
C GLY A 151 -20.98 -11.79 0.64
N ARG A 152 -22.24 -11.33 0.59
CA ARG A 152 -22.77 -10.68 -0.61
C ARG A 152 -22.01 -9.39 -0.91
N GLY A 153 -21.50 -9.27 -2.15
CA GLY A 153 -20.66 -8.16 -2.60
C GLY A 153 -19.20 -8.26 -2.16
N ARG A 154 -18.81 -9.32 -1.43
CA ARG A 154 -17.40 -9.56 -1.11
C ARG A 154 -16.55 -9.76 -2.38
N ASN A 155 -16.99 -10.65 -3.24
CA ASN A 155 -16.32 -11.06 -4.45
C ASN A 155 -16.53 -10.05 -5.59
N ASN A 156 -15.69 -10.12 -6.64
CA ASN A 156 -15.91 -9.36 -7.86
C ASN A 156 -17.12 -9.89 -8.65
N ALA A 157 -17.42 -9.30 -9.81
CA ALA A 157 -18.59 -9.69 -10.62
C ALA A 157 -18.51 -11.13 -11.18
N ASN A 158 -17.33 -11.73 -11.25
CA ASN A 158 -17.13 -13.14 -11.60
C ASN A 158 -17.23 -14.10 -10.39
N GLY A 159 -17.57 -13.61 -9.20
CA GLY A 159 -17.67 -14.42 -8.00
C GLY A 159 -16.34 -14.82 -7.38
N VAL A 160 -15.24 -14.13 -7.70
CA VAL A 160 -13.90 -14.42 -7.21
C VAL A 160 -13.52 -13.48 -6.09
N ASP A 161 -13.00 -14.02 -4.98
CA ASP A 161 -12.36 -13.27 -3.91
C ASP A 161 -11.00 -12.73 -4.41
N LEU A 162 -10.90 -11.40 -4.60
CA LEU A 162 -9.70 -10.78 -5.16
C LEU A 162 -8.48 -10.93 -4.24
N ASN A 163 -8.69 -11.01 -2.92
CA ASN A 163 -7.59 -11.27 -1.96
C ASN A 163 -7.20 -12.75 -1.86
N ARG A 164 -7.67 -13.59 -2.75
CA ARG A 164 -7.27 -14.98 -2.94
C ARG A 164 -6.90 -15.26 -4.40
N ASN A 165 -6.79 -14.20 -5.21
CA ASN A 165 -6.55 -14.31 -6.66
C ASN A 165 -5.14 -13.84 -7.07
N PHE A 166 -4.29 -13.47 -6.13
CA PHE A 166 -2.85 -13.25 -6.39
C PHE A 166 -2.11 -14.58 -6.52
N PRO A 167 -1.01 -14.64 -7.31
CA PRO A 167 -0.18 -15.83 -7.42
C PRO A 167 0.33 -16.32 -6.07
N ASP A 168 0.29 -17.62 -5.88
CA ASP A 168 0.77 -18.26 -4.64
C ASP A 168 2.31 -18.40 -4.64
N LEU A 169 3.00 -17.30 -4.38
CA LEU A 169 4.46 -17.27 -4.31
C LEU A 169 4.99 -17.90 -3.01
N ASN A 170 4.17 -17.96 -1.94
CA ASN A 170 4.55 -18.62 -0.71
C ASN A 170 4.80 -20.12 -0.92
N THR A 171 3.93 -20.80 -1.68
CA THR A 171 4.14 -22.22 -1.99
C THR A 171 5.42 -22.41 -2.78
N PHE A 172 5.71 -21.56 -3.74
CA PHE A 172 6.97 -21.61 -4.47
C PHE A 172 8.16 -21.43 -3.51
N MET A 173 8.13 -20.39 -2.67
CA MET A 173 9.19 -20.13 -1.69
C MET A 173 9.40 -21.29 -0.70
N TYR A 174 8.29 -21.90 -0.20
CA TYR A 174 8.37 -22.93 0.82
C TYR A 174 8.88 -24.28 0.29
N TYR A 175 8.64 -24.61 -0.99
CA TYR A 175 8.83 -25.98 -1.49
C TYR A 175 9.81 -26.08 -2.66
N SER A 176 10.21 -25.00 -3.31
CA SER A 176 11.14 -25.10 -4.44
C SER A 176 12.57 -25.47 -4.06
N GLY A 177 12.95 -25.29 -2.78
CA GLY A 177 14.29 -25.64 -2.27
C GLY A 177 15.47 -24.89 -2.93
N GLU A 178 15.22 -24.30 -4.05
CA GLU A 178 16.18 -23.62 -4.92
C GLU A 178 15.72 -22.21 -5.21
N ILE A 179 15.75 -21.31 -4.22
CA ILE A 179 15.80 -19.88 -4.55
C ILE A 179 17.26 -19.60 -4.95
N SER A 180 17.59 -19.95 -6.18
CA SER A 180 18.84 -19.51 -6.83
C SER A 180 18.67 -18.07 -7.32
N GLY A 181 18.54 -17.13 -6.38
CA GLY A 181 18.30 -15.72 -6.68
C GLY A 181 18.17 -14.90 -5.40
N PRO A 182 17.88 -13.61 -5.53
CA PRO A 182 17.54 -12.79 -4.37
C PRO A 182 16.32 -13.40 -3.64
N ASN A 183 16.32 -13.29 -2.31
CA ASN A 183 15.28 -13.89 -1.44
C ASN A 183 13.88 -13.24 -1.59
N HIS A 184 13.64 -12.53 -2.67
CA HIS A 184 12.37 -11.91 -3.08
C HIS A 184 12.38 -11.73 -4.60
N HIS A 185 11.38 -11.06 -5.18
CA HIS A 185 11.14 -10.94 -6.62
C HIS A 185 10.97 -12.31 -7.29
N ILE A 186 10.21 -13.15 -6.60
CA ILE A 186 9.85 -14.47 -7.13
C ILE A 186 9.08 -14.28 -8.44
N PRO A 187 9.49 -14.90 -9.55
CA PRO A 187 8.84 -14.70 -10.84
C PRO A 187 7.38 -15.18 -10.83
N LEU A 188 6.55 -14.53 -11.62
CA LEU A 188 5.17 -14.97 -11.80
C LEU A 188 5.12 -16.33 -12.49
N PRO A 189 4.23 -17.24 -12.07
CA PRO A 189 4.01 -18.52 -12.76
C PRO A 189 3.48 -18.31 -14.17
N ASP A 190 4.00 -19.05 -15.16
CA ASP A 190 3.65 -18.88 -16.59
C ASP A 190 2.16 -19.08 -16.92
N ASN A 191 1.47 -19.91 -16.17
CA ASN A 191 0.08 -20.29 -16.41
C ASN A 191 -0.92 -19.69 -15.42
N TRP A 192 -0.52 -18.65 -14.67
CA TRP A 192 -1.39 -18.03 -13.70
C TRP A 192 -2.51 -17.24 -14.38
N LYS A 193 -3.75 -17.47 -13.91
CA LYS A 193 -4.95 -16.76 -14.37
C LYS A 193 -5.46 -15.84 -13.27
N SER A 194 -5.65 -14.58 -13.61
CA SER A 194 -6.20 -13.59 -12.70
C SER A 194 -7.49 -12.97 -13.19
N GLN A 195 -8.18 -12.34 -12.26
CA GLN A 195 -9.26 -11.41 -12.55
C GLN A 195 -8.69 -10.10 -13.10
N PRO A 196 -9.45 -9.35 -13.91
CA PRO A 196 -8.97 -8.10 -14.49
C PRO A 196 -8.52 -7.10 -13.42
N GLU A 197 -9.20 -7.03 -12.28
CA GLU A 197 -8.84 -6.16 -11.16
C GLU A 197 -7.48 -6.55 -10.56
N THR A 198 -7.28 -7.85 -10.32
CA THR A 198 -6.02 -8.36 -9.77
C THR A 198 -4.86 -8.16 -10.75
N LEU A 199 -5.09 -8.43 -12.04
CA LEU A 199 -4.08 -8.20 -13.07
C LEU A 199 -3.68 -6.72 -13.16
N ALA A 200 -4.66 -5.82 -13.13
CA ALA A 200 -4.41 -4.38 -13.14
C ALA A 200 -3.56 -3.94 -11.94
N VAL A 201 -3.85 -4.46 -10.74
CA VAL A 201 -3.07 -4.17 -9.54
C VAL A 201 -1.65 -4.73 -9.64
N ILE A 202 -1.46 -5.96 -10.14
CA ILE A 202 -0.11 -6.53 -10.32
C ILE A 202 0.70 -5.70 -11.31
N GLN A 203 0.11 -5.29 -12.43
CA GLN A 203 0.77 -4.42 -13.40
C GLN A 203 1.12 -3.06 -12.79
N TRP A 204 0.23 -2.51 -11.97
CA TRP A 204 0.46 -1.25 -11.27
C TRP A 204 1.64 -1.34 -10.30
N ILE A 205 1.64 -2.34 -9.41
CA ILE A 205 2.74 -2.51 -8.44
C ILE A 205 4.07 -2.88 -9.09
N SER A 206 4.04 -3.47 -10.30
CA SER A 206 5.25 -3.73 -11.10
C SER A 206 5.79 -2.50 -11.81
N SER A 207 4.95 -1.47 -11.99
CA SER A 207 5.29 -0.25 -12.74
C SER A 207 5.74 0.90 -11.84
N TYR A 208 5.59 0.76 -10.54
CA TYR A 208 5.92 1.75 -9.52
C TYR A 208 6.83 1.16 -8.44
N ASN A 209 7.66 1.98 -7.84
CA ASN A 209 8.60 1.54 -6.80
C ASN A 209 8.01 1.71 -5.39
N PHE A 210 6.84 1.12 -5.17
CA PHE A 210 6.21 1.17 -3.85
C PHE A 210 7.09 0.55 -2.77
N VAL A 211 7.30 1.28 -1.68
CA VAL A 211 8.07 0.83 -0.52
C VAL A 211 7.19 0.39 0.64
N LEU A 212 6.08 1.08 0.83
CA LEU A 212 5.08 0.76 1.85
C LEU A 212 3.67 0.78 1.25
N SER A 213 2.81 -0.03 1.83
CA SER A 213 1.40 -0.12 1.44
C SER A 213 0.51 -0.41 2.63
N ALA A 214 -0.72 0.09 2.56
CA ALA A 214 -1.79 -0.32 3.46
C ALA A 214 -3.03 -0.74 2.66
N ASN A 215 -3.51 -1.95 2.94
CA ASN A 215 -4.74 -2.50 2.36
C ASN A 215 -5.86 -2.43 3.41
N LEU A 216 -6.91 -1.68 3.11
CA LEU A 216 -7.98 -1.36 4.05
C LEU A 216 -9.16 -2.32 3.89
N HIS A 217 -9.44 -3.05 4.97
CA HIS A 217 -10.46 -4.08 5.10
C HIS A 217 -11.46 -3.79 6.22
N GLY A 218 -12.40 -4.71 6.43
CA GLY A 218 -13.37 -4.64 7.51
C GLY A 218 -13.95 -6.02 7.88
N GLY A 219 -14.45 -6.12 9.11
CA GLY A 219 -14.94 -7.34 9.73
C GLY A 219 -14.22 -7.68 11.03
N ALA A 220 -13.15 -6.95 11.33
CA ALA A 220 -12.38 -6.97 12.57
C ALA A 220 -11.81 -5.56 12.84
N VAL A 221 -11.06 -5.39 13.96
CA VAL A 221 -10.28 -4.19 14.24
C VAL A 221 -8.88 -4.64 14.67
N VAL A 222 -7.98 -4.74 13.70
CA VAL A 222 -6.62 -5.25 13.91
C VAL A 222 -5.72 -4.85 12.72
N ALA A 223 -4.45 -4.59 12.96
CA ALA A 223 -3.44 -4.47 11.91
C ALA A 223 -2.77 -5.83 11.69
N ASN A 224 -3.04 -6.43 10.55
CA ASN A 224 -2.54 -7.72 10.13
C ASN A 224 -1.28 -7.55 9.28
N TYR A 225 -0.28 -8.42 9.49
CA TYR A 225 0.98 -8.41 8.76
C TYR A 225 1.38 -9.82 8.29
N PRO A 226 2.23 -9.92 7.22
CA PRO A 226 2.58 -11.21 6.61
C PRO A 226 3.39 -12.14 7.52
N TYR A 227 3.39 -13.47 7.23
CA TYR A 227 2.66 -14.02 6.11
C TYR A 227 1.24 -14.42 6.48
N ASP A 228 0.33 -14.35 5.51
CA ASP A 228 -1.03 -14.89 5.60
C ASP A 228 -1.04 -16.43 5.45
N LYS A 229 -0.16 -16.94 4.60
CA LYS A 229 -0.08 -18.36 4.30
C LYS A 229 0.94 -19.08 5.17
N SER A 230 0.47 -20.07 5.94
CA SER A 230 1.36 -20.92 6.74
C SER A 230 2.17 -21.89 5.88
N GLN A 231 3.44 -22.07 6.25
CA GLN A 231 4.32 -23.08 5.65
C GLN A 231 3.85 -24.50 5.98
N ASP A 232 3.37 -24.73 7.19
CA ASP A 232 3.01 -26.07 7.67
C ASP A 232 1.57 -26.45 7.28
N GLN A 233 1.45 -27.24 6.21
CA GLN A 233 0.15 -27.73 5.73
C GLN A 233 -0.48 -28.82 6.61
N ARG A 234 0.31 -29.47 7.50
CA ARG A 234 -0.19 -30.55 8.36
C ARG A 234 -1.19 -30.05 9.39
N PHE A 235 -1.15 -28.77 9.73
CA PHE A 235 -2.08 -28.14 10.67
C PHE A 235 -3.43 -27.75 10.05
N ARG A 236 -3.60 -27.84 8.73
CA ARG A 236 -4.88 -27.59 8.06
C ARG A 236 -6.02 -28.47 8.55
N SER A 237 -5.71 -29.73 8.90
CA SER A 237 -6.73 -30.70 9.37
C SER A 237 -7.22 -30.43 10.80
N HIS A 238 -6.51 -29.61 11.58
CA HIS A 238 -6.77 -29.43 13.01
C HIS A 238 -7.13 -27.97 13.40
N ARG A 239 -7.40 -27.08 12.43
CA ARG A 239 -7.73 -25.66 12.69
C ARG A 239 -6.71 -24.93 13.59
N ARG A 240 -5.47 -25.37 13.64
CA ARG A 240 -4.43 -24.65 14.37
C ARG A 240 -3.84 -23.60 13.46
N THR A 241 -3.93 -22.36 13.92
CA THR A 241 -3.20 -21.22 13.34
C THR A 241 -1.77 -21.26 13.87
N VAL A 242 -0.79 -20.98 13.01
CA VAL A 242 0.63 -21.01 13.37
C VAL A 242 1.27 -19.70 12.90
N ASN A 243 1.92 -19.02 13.83
CA ASN A 243 2.71 -17.85 13.48
C ASN A 243 3.74 -18.19 12.40
N THR A 244 3.70 -17.46 11.30
CA THR A 244 4.59 -17.66 10.16
C THR A 244 5.29 -16.33 9.84
N PRO A 245 6.43 -16.07 10.51
CA PRO A 245 7.13 -14.80 10.40
C PRO A 245 7.82 -14.66 9.04
N THR A 246 7.90 -13.43 8.55
CA THR A 246 8.79 -13.07 7.46
C THR A 246 10.22 -12.86 7.97
N PRO A 247 11.25 -12.79 7.10
CA PRO A 247 12.59 -12.36 7.49
C PRO A 247 12.61 -10.98 8.18
N ASP A 248 11.66 -10.09 7.83
CA ASP A 248 11.49 -8.74 8.38
C ASP A 248 10.39 -8.63 9.44
N ASP A 249 10.07 -9.70 10.13
CA ASP A 249 8.95 -9.79 11.07
C ASP A 249 8.93 -8.67 12.12
N LYS A 250 10.10 -8.31 12.67
CA LYS A 250 10.21 -7.21 13.64
C LYS A 250 9.80 -5.85 13.06
N LEU A 251 10.12 -5.63 11.79
CA LEU A 251 9.70 -4.41 11.09
C LEU A 251 8.21 -4.41 10.87
N PHE A 252 7.64 -5.51 10.36
CA PHE A 252 6.20 -5.62 10.15
C PHE A 252 5.43 -5.42 11.46
N GLN A 253 5.88 -6.00 12.56
CA GLN A 253 5.29 -5.73 13.88
C GLN A 253 5.38 -4.24 14.27
N LYS A 254 6.52 -3.57 13.99
CA LYS A 254 6.66 -2.14 14.24
C LYS A 254 5.70 -1.32 13.41
N LEU A 255 5.58 -1.60 12.10
CA LEU A 255 4.63 -0.91 11.21
C LEU A 255 3.18 -1.11 11.67
N ALA A 256 2.79 -2.35 11.96
CA ALA A 256 1.46 -2.68 12.46
C ALA A 256 1.16 -2.00 13.79
N LYS A 257 2.09 -2.02 14.76
CA LYS A 257 1.95 -1.31 16.05
C LYS A 257 1.84 0.20 15.86
N THR A 258 2.64 0.79 14.96
CA THR A 258 2.55 2.22 14.68
C THR A 258 1.15 2.63 14.26
N TYR A 259 0.54 1.87 13.36
CA TYR A 259 -0.85 2.12 12.97
C TYR A 259 -1.82 1.86 14.13
N SER A 260 -1.70 0.72 14.79
CA SER A 260 -2.59 0.32 15.88
C SER A 260 -2.63 1.34 17.03
N TYR A 261 -1.48 1.90 17.39
CA TYR A 261 -1.38 2.93 18.44
C TYR A 261 -1.79 4.33 17.97
N ALA A 262 -1.76 4.60 16.66
CA ALA A 262 -2.33 5.83 16.10
C ALA A 262 -3.86 5.77 15.99
N HIS A 263 -4.42 4.56 15.89
CA HIS A 263 -5.87 4.34 15.87
C HIS A 263 -6.46 4.49 17.29
N SER A 264 -7.65 5.09 17.41
CA SER A 264 -8.27 5.49 18.66
C SER A 264 -8.42 4.36 19.70
N TRP A 265 -8.61 3.11 19.26
CA TRP A 265 -8.84 1.98 20.19
C TRP A 265 -8.25 0.64 19.74
N MET A 266 -7.71 0.49 18.52
CA MET A 266 -7.20 -0.78 17.99
C MET A 266 -6.17 -1.41 18.95
N HIS A 267 -5.25 -0.61 19.47
CA HIS A 267 -4.20 -1.02 20.41
C HIS A 267 -4.69 -1.67 21.71
N ARG A 268 -5.98 -1.48 22.08
CA ARG A 268 -6.56 -2.09 23.28
C ARG A 268 -6.71 -3.60 23.16
N GLY A 269 -6.72 -4.12 21.93
CA GLY A 269 -6.70 -5.53 21.58
C GLY A 269 -8.04 -6.25 21.62
N TRP A 270 -8.98 -5.85 22.47
CA TRP A 270 -10.31 -6.44 22.55
C TRP A 270 -11.26 -5.72 21.60
N ASN A 271 -11.51 -6.33 20.44
CA ASN A 271 -12.39 -5.77 19.42
C ASN A 271 -13.17 -6.89 18.71
N CYS A 272 -14.43 -6.64 18.37
CA CYS A 272 -15.30 -7.54 17.57
C CYS A 272 -15.45 -8.96 18.15
N GLY A 273 -15.20 -9.16 19.44
CA GLY A 273 -15.22 -10.48 20.09
C GLY A 273 -13.89 -11.24 20.04
N ASP A 274 -12.89 -10.70 19.37
CA ASP A 274 -11.53 -11.24 19.29
C ASP A 274 -10.54 -10.44 20.15
N TYR A 275 -9.44 -11.10 20.54
CA TYR A 275 -8.34 -10.45 21.25
C TYR A 275 -7.04 -10.53 20.43
N PHE A 276 -6.48 -9.35 20.14
CA PHE A 276 -5.20 -9.18 19.46
C PHE A 276 -4.28 -8.30 20.31
N ALA A 277 -3.26 -8.88 20.91
CA ALA A 277 -2.31 -8.14 21.73
C ALA A 277 -1.73 -6.94 20.94
N ASP A 278 -1.75 -5.74 21.55
CA ASP A 278 -1.36 -4.48 20.89
C ASP A 278 -2.19 -4.13 19.63
N GLY A 279 -3.31 -4.83 19.38
CA GLY A 279 -4.11 -4.65 18.17
C GLY A 279 -3.42 -5.06 16.88
N ILE A 280 -2.48 -6.01 16.94
CA ILE A 280 -1.75 -6.53 15.77
C ILE A 280 -1.82 -8.06 15.71
N THR A 281 -1.67 -8.64 14.53
CA THR A 281 -1.60 -10.08 14.34
C THR A 281 -0.81 -10.46 13.10
N ASN A 282 -0.09 -11.60 13.16
CA ASN A 282 0.39 -12.27 11.96
C ASN A 282 -0.79 -12.98 11.29
N GLY A 283 -0.93 -12.88 9.98
CA GLY A 283 -2.09 -13.42 9.25
C GLY A 283 -2.27 -14.92 9.44
N ALA A 284 -1.21 -15.70 9.35
CA ALA A 284 -1.24 -17.16 9.56
C ALA A 284 -1.60 -17.54 11.00
N SER A 285 -1.41 -16.66 11.98
CA SER A 285 -1.83 -16.86 13.36
C SER A 285 -3.32 -16.62 13.58
N TRP A 286 -3.96 -15.87 12.71
CA TRP A 286 -5.36 -15.48 12.87
C TRP A 286 -6.30 -16.39 12.08
N TYR A 287 -6.06 -16.52 10.79
CA TYR A 287 -6.88 -17.38 9.92
C TYR A 287 -6.00 -18.36 9.14
N SER A 288 -6.37 -19.64 9.13
CA SER A 288 -5.69 -20.62 8.30
C SER A 288 -6.11 -20.47 6.85
N SER A 289 -5.43 -19.62 6.09
CA SER A 289 -5.65 -19.52 4.64
C SER A 289 -4.83 -20.54 3.88
N SER A 290 -5.45 -21.18 2.88
CA SER A 290 -4.74 -22.04 1.92
C SER A 290 -4.09 -21.22 0.81
N LEU A 291 -4.48 -19.97 0.64
CA LEU A 291 -4.00 -19.05 -0.38
C LEU A 291 -3.51 -17.76 0.30
N PRO A 292 -2.42 -17.17 -0.20
CA PRO A 292 -1.92 -15.91 0.30
C PRO A 292 -2.84 -14.76 -0.10
N GLY A 293 -2.71 -13.64 0.62
CA GLY A 293 -3.29 -12.37 0.26
C GLY A 293 -2.35 -11.48 -0.55
N MET A 294 -2.81 -10.27 -0.86
CA MET A 294 -2.01 -9.25 -1.56
C MET A 294 -0.77 -8.85 -0.77
N GLN A 295 -0.83 -8.83 0.57
CA GLN A 295 0.33 -8.45 1.40
C GLN A 295 1.51 -9.44 1.25
N ASP A 296 1.25 -10.76 1.20
CA ASP A 296 2.30 -11.76 0.95
C ASP A 296 2.88 -11.58 -0.46
N PHE A 297 1.99 -11.34 -1.44
CA PHE A 297 2.39 -11.13 -2.83
C PHE A 297 3.29 -9.89 -2.96
N ASN A 298 2.92 -8.75 -2.36
CA ASN A 298 3.75 -7.55 -2.39
C ASN A 298 5.15 -7.81 -1.84
N TYR A 299 5.25 -8.48 -0.70
CA TYR A 299 6.52 -8.74 -0.04
C TYR A 299 7.42 -9.72 -0.82
N LEU A 300 6.83 -10.73 -1.49
CA LEU A 300 7.57 -11.75 -2.23
C LEU A 300 7.88 -11.37 -3.67
N TYR A 301 7.09 -10.48 -4.27
CA TYR A 301 7.23 -10.09 -5.67
C TYR A 301 7.90 -8.73 -5.86
N THR A 302 7.84 -7.84 -4.89
CA THR A 302 8.35 -6.46 -4.98
C THR A 302 9.12 -6.06 -3.72
N ASN A 303 9.60 -4.81 -3.68
CA ASN A 303 10.19 -4.21 -2.48
C ASN A 303 9.13 -3.63 -1.50
N CYS A 304 7.85 -3.87 -1.73
CA CYS A 304 6.77 -3.21 -0.99
C CYS A 304 6.40 -3.96 0.29
N PHE A 305 6.56 -3.29 1.42
CA PHE A 305 6.09 -3.77 2.72
C PHE A 305 4.63 -3.37 2.92
N GLU A 306 3.72 -4.33 2.81
CA GLU A 306 2.28 -4.09 2.98
C GLU A 306 1.76 -4.65 4.29
N ILE A 307 0.87 -3.88 4.94
CA ILE A 307 0.04 -4.35 6.06
C ILE A 307 -1.44 -4.28 5.68
N THR A 308 -2.22 -5.21 6.20
CA THR A 308 -3.67 -5.24 6.05
C THR A 308 -4.34 -4.65 7.30
N LEU A 309 -5.20 -3.66 7.11
CA LEU A 309 -5.86 -2.92 8.18
C LEU A 309 -7.34 -3.27 8.21
N GLU A 310 -7.74 -4.03 9.21
CA GLU A 310 -9.15 -4.29 9.50
C GLU A 310 -9.66 -3.17 10.40
N LEU A 311 -10.66 -2.40 9.93
CA LEU A 311 -10.97 -1.09 10.50
C LEU A 311 -12.28 -1.03 11.28
N SER A 312 -13.18 -1.99 11.10
CA SER A 312 -14.48 -2.00 11.77
C SER A 312 -15.04 -3.41 11.91
N CYS A 313 -15.74 -3.66 13.01
CA CYS A 313 -16.45 -4.93 13.24
C CYS A 313 -17.56 -5.17 12.20
N ASN A 314 -18.25 -4.10 11.81
CA ASN A 314 -19.26 -4.14 10.77
C ASN A 314 -18.61 -3.83 9.42
N LYS A 315 -18.74 -4.75 8.46
CA LYS A 315 -18.20 -4.58 7.11
C LYS A 315 -18.84 -3.43 6.35
N PHE A 316 -20.11 -3.16 6.64
CA PHE A 316 -20.87 -2.05 6.09
C PHE A 316 -21.48 -1.24 7.26
N PRO A 317 -20.67 -0.41 7.96
CA PRO A 317 -21.16 0.37 9.09
C PRO A 317 -22.19 1.41 8.63
N PRO A 318 -23.12 1.84 9.51
CA PRO A 318 -24.00 2.97 9.24
C PRO A 318 -23.19 4.27 9.04
N GLU A 319 -23.74 5.20 8.28
CA GLU A 319 -23.04 6.45 7.94
C GLU A 319 -22.66 7.29 9.16
N GLU A 320 -23.50 7.29 10.19
CA GLU A 320 -23.26 7.97 11.47
C GLU A 320 -22.03 7.46 12.23
N ASP A 321 -21.57 6.24 11.91
CA ASP A 321 -20.38 5.67 12.53
C ASP A 321 -19.08 5.95 11.74
N LEU A 322 -19.16 6.42 10.49
CA LEU A 322 -17.99 6.62 9.63
C LEU A 322 -17.00 7.64 10.22
N GLU A 323 -17.48 8.73 10.79
CA GLU A 323 -16.64 9.79 11.38
C GLU A 323 -15.76 9.28 12.52
N ARG A 324 -16.24 8.32 13.31
CA ARG A 324 -15.50 7.75 14.46
C ARG A 324 -14.24 7.00 14.03
N HIS A 325 -14.16 6.57 12.78
CA HIS A 325 -13.08 5.77 12.22
C HIS A 325 -12.03 6.60 11.47
N SER A 326 -12.03 7.93 11.58
CA SER A 326 -11.13 8.80 10.81
C SER A 326 -9.67 8.32 10.84
N LEU A 327 -9.02 8.31 9.67
CA LEU A 327 -7.62 7.93 9.53
C LEU A 327 -6.72 9.04 10.09
N SER A 328 -5.81 8.69 10.98
CA SER A 328 -4.69 9.57 11.31
C SER A 328 -3.60 9.42 10.25
N PRO A 329 -3.16 10.49 9.56
CA PRO A 329 -2.10 10.42 8.56
C PRO A 329 -0.73 10.26 9.26
N SER A 330 -0.40 9.03 9.63
CA SER A 330 0.88 8.68 10.23
C SER A 330 1.67 7.85 9.21
N LEU A 331 2.31 8.53 8.25
CA LEU A 331 3.19 7.88 7.29
C LEU A 331 4.61 7.81 7.87
N GLN A 332 5.10 6.58 8.10
CA GLN A 332 6.48 6.34 8.55
C GLN A 332 7.41 5.96 7.38
N VAL A 333 7.00 6.28 6.16
CA VAL A 333 7.75 5.95 4.94
C VAL A 333 9.17 6.55 4.89
N HIS A 334 9.41 7.62 5.64
CA HIS A 334 10.74 8.23 5.75
C HIS A 334 11.62 7.65 6.86
N GLN A 335 11.15 6.63 7.57
CA GLN A 335 11.96 5.91 8.56
C GLN A 335 12.69 4.75 7.86
N GLY A 336 13.89 5.00 7.39
CA GLY A 336 14.68 3.98 6.69
C GLY A 336 15.96 4.56 6.10
N ILE A 337 16.68 3.72 5.38
CA ILE A 337 17.85 4.12 4.59
C ILE A 337 17.41 4.18 3.13
N LYS A 338 17.68 5.28 2.47
CA LYS A 338 17.43 5.46 1.04
C LYS A 338 18.74 5.88 0.35
N GLY A 339 18.96 5.42 -0.88
CA GLY A 339 20.17 5.69 -1.62
C GLY A 339 20.00 5.44 -3.11
N MET A 340 21.04 5.74 -3.88
CA MET A 340 21.13 5.46 -5.30
C MET A 340 22.19 4.41 -5.55
N VAL A 341 21.91 3.47 -6.45
CA VAL A 341 22.91 2.55 -7.00
C VAL A 341 23.23 3.02 -8.40
N SER A 342 24.48 3.42 -8.64
CA SER A 342 24.91 3.93 -9.92
C SER A 342 26.25 3.33 -10.35
N ASP A 343 26.55 3.40 -11.66
CA ASP A 343 27.86 3.14 -12.20
C ASP A 343 28.84 4.30 -11.93
N GLU A 344 30.09 4.16 -12.36
CA GLU A 344 31.15 5.17 -12.22
C GLU A 344 30.87 6.48 -12.97
N ASN A 345 29.92 6.47 -13.91
CA ASN A 345 29.47 7.64 -14.68
C ASN A 345 28.21 8.28 -14.08
N ASN A 346 27.79 7.86 -12.88
CA ASN A 346 26.55 8.25 -12.20
C ASN A 346 25.26 7.85 -12.94
N ASN A 347 25.31 6.86 -13.83
CA ASN A 347 24.08 6.29 -14.39
C ASN A 347 23.48 5.30 -13.40
N GLY A 348 22.19 5.40 -13.13
CA GLY A 348 21.48 4.48 -12.25
C GLY A 348 21.51 3.04 -12.78
N ILE A 349 21.74 2.07 -11.91
CA ILE A 349 21.75 0.63 -12.24
C ILE A 349 20.42 0.04 -11.78
N ALA A 350 19.62 -0.43 -12.74
CA ALA A 350 18.37 -1.14 -12.47
C ALA A 350 18.63 -2.61 -12.12
N GLY A 351 17.83 -3.17 -11.20
CA GLY A 351 17.89 -4.57 -10.82
C GLY A 351 19.15 -4.97 -10.05
N ALA A 352 19.91 -4.00 -9.51
CA ALA A 352 20.98 -4.29 -8.57
C ALA A 352 20.39 -4.85 -7.27
N VAL A 353 20.90 -5.99 -6.82
CA VAL A 353 20.45 -6.63 -5.58
C VAL A 353 21.21 -6.05 -4.40
N ILE A 354 20.49 -5.63 -3.37
CA ILE A 354 21.02 -5.09 -2.14
C ILE A 354 20.65 -6.02 -1.00
N SER A 355 21.65 -6.64 -0.40
CA SER A 355 21.50 -7.53 0.74
C SER A 355 21.94 -6.84 2.03
N VAL A 356 21.19 -7.09 3.10
CA VAL A 356 21.55 -6.63 4.45
C VAL A 356 21.96 -7.83 5.28
N GLN A 357 23.12 -7.76 5.91
CA GLN A 357 23.62 -8.85 6.74
C GLN A 357 22.64 -9.19 7.86
N GLY A 358 22.26 -10.45 7.96
CA GLY A 358 21.32 -10.94 8.98
C GLY A 358 19.85 -10.86 8.58
N ILE A 359 19.54 -10.37 7.37
CA ILE A 359 18.18 -10.36 6.81
C ILE A 359 18.17 -11.22 5.56
N SER A 360 17.29 -12.23 5.53
CA SER A 360 17.14 -13.13 4.38
C SER A 360 16.11 -12.62 3.37
N HIS A 361 16.00 -11.30 3.22
CA HIS A 361 15.16 -10.64 2.24
C HIS A 361 15.96 -9.48 1.64
N ASP A 362 16.28 -9.61 0.36
CA ASP A 362 17.01 -8.60 -0.38
C ASP A 362 16.05 -7.60 -1.00
N ILE A 363 16.56 -6.44 -1.36
CA ILE A 363 15.81 -5.46 -2.15
C ILE A 363 16.55 -5.20 -3.46
N THR A 364 15.86 -4.71 -4.47
CA THR A 364 16.48 -4.37 -5.76
C THR A 364 16.30 -2.91 -6.09
N SER A 365 17.29 -2.34 -6.82
CA SER A 365 17.12 -1.03 -7.43
C SER A 365 16.09 -1.08 -8.54
N GLY A 366 15.22 -0.07 -8.64
CA GLY A 366 14.18 0.05 -9.66
C GLY A 366 14.73 0.22 -11.08
N GLY A 367 13.86 0.08 -12.09
CA GLY A 367 14.14 0.40 -13.50
C GLY A 367 14.18 1.91 -13.75
N LEU A 368 15.03 2.38 -14.64
CA LEU A 368 15.22 3.79 -15.01
C LEU A 368 15.75 4.68 -13.88
N SER A 369 17.04 4.61 -13.59
CA SER A 369 17.79 5.59 -12.76
C SER A 369 17.23 5.80 -11.34
N VAL A 370 16.60 4.79 -10.73
CA VAL A 370 15.79 4.98 -9.54
C VAL A 370 16.54 4.55 -8.28
N PRO A 371 16.42 5.36 -7.23
CA PRO A 371 17.07 5.12 -5.96
C PRO A 371 16.58 3.88 -5.24
N LEU A 372 17.45 3.38 -4.39
CA LEU A 372 17.17 2.38 -3.39
C LEU A 372 16.10 2.90 -2.42
N HIS A 373 14.98 2.22 -2.30
CA HIS A 373 14.01 2.55 -1.29
C HIS A 373 14.27 1.76 0.00
N ALA A 374 14.33 2.51 1.07
CA ALA A 374 14.19 2.14 2.48
C ALA A 374 14.64 0.72 2.89
N VAL A 375 15.84 0.61 3.41
CA VAL A 375 16.15 -0.45 4.37
C VAL A 375 15.47 -0.08 5.69
N PRO A 376 14.65 -0.97 6.26
CA PRO A 376 13.84 -0.66 7.43
C PRO A 376 14.65 -0.30 8.68
N PHE A 377 14.14 0.63 9.47
CA PHE A 377 14.72 1.02 10.75
C PHE A 377 14.67 -0.13 11.78
N GLY A 378 15.78 -0.40 12.39
CA GLY A 378 15.92 -1.39 13.48
C GLY A 378 17.35 -1.91 13.59
N TYR A 379 18.18 -1.57 12.62
CA TYR A 379 19.58 -2.01 12.56
C TYR A 379 20.52 -0.83 12.85
N SER A 380 21.56 -1.08 13.65
CA SER A 380 22.57 -0.08 13.89
C SER A 380 23.43 0.07 12.62
N LEU A 381 23.93 1.29 12.36
CA LEU A 381 24.85 1.58 11.23
C LEU A 381 26.15 0.76 11.25
N SER A 382 26.41 0.02 12.34
CA SER A 382 27.52 -0.93 12.45
C SER A 382 27.27 -2.25 11.72
N GLU A 383 26.03 -2.54 11.33
CA GLU A 383 25.67 -3.71 10.52
C GLU A 383 25.69 -3.27 9.06
N ALA A 384 26.86 -3.35 8.46
CA ALA A 384 27.16 -2.79 7.15
C ALA A 384 26.25 -3.31 6.04
N ILE A 385 25.71 -2.36 5.26
CA ILE A 385 25.03 -2.65 4.00
C ILE A 385 26.12 -3.00 2.98
N TRP A 386 26.06 -4.21 2.43
CA TRP A 386 26.88 -4.62 1.31
C TRP A 386 26.06 -4.58 0.04
N ALA A 387 26.36 -3.62 -0.85
CA ALA A 387 25.83 -3.66 -2.20
C ALA A 387 26.64 -4.66 -3.01
N CYS A 388 26.02 -5.74 -3.47
CA CYS A 388 26.64 -6.70 -4.36
C CYS A 388 26.14 -6.44 -5.79
N GLY A 389 27.02 -6.00 -6.67
CA GLY A 389 26.73 -5.84 -8.08
C GLY A 389 26.50 -7.18 -8.77
N ARG A 390 25.65 -7.18 -9.79
CA ARG A 390 25.41 -8.33 -10.68
C ARG A 390 26.70 -8.73 -11.37
N ARG A 391 27.14 -9.99 -11.26
CA ARG A 391 28.18 -10.53 -12.13
C ARG A 391 27.62 -10.68 -13.53
N LEU A 392 27.98 -9.79 -14.43
CA LEU A 392 27.88 -10.04 -15.86
C LEU A 392 29.24 -10.57 -16.35
N ALA A 393 29.26 -11.84 -16.74
CA ALA A 393 30.34 -12.46 -17.51
C ALA A 393 31.78 -11.95 -17.18
N GLY A 394 32.22 -12.17 -15.93
CA GLY A 394 33.65 -12.06 -15.62
C GLY A 394 34.15 -10.70 -15.13
N GLU A 395 33.37 -9.64 -15.13
CA GLU A 395 33.76 -8.32 -14.63
C GLU A 395 33.04 -7.93 -13.35
N ALA A 396 33.75 -7.44 -12.34
CA ALA A 396 33.15 -6.90 -11.12
C ALA A 396 32.73 -5.44 -11.38
N ILE A 397 31.45 -5.15 -11.29
CA ILE A 397 30.93 -3.77 -11.36
C ILE A 397 31.06 -3.13 -9.98
N ILE A 398 31.72 -1.99 -9.91
CA ILE A 398 31.88 -1.20 -8.69
C ILE A 398 30.68 -0.28 -8.58
N CYS A 399 29.93 -0.39 -7.48
CA CYS A 399 28.81 0.49 -7.20
C CYS A 399 29.22 1.54 -6.17
N VAL A 400 28.90 2.80 -6.44
CA VAL A 400 29.00 3.89 -5.46
C VAL A 400 27.63 4.06 -4.82
N CYS A 401 27.53 3.81 -3.52
CA CYS A 401 26.29 4.02 -2.79
C CYS A 401 26.31 5.39 -2.11
N HIS A 402 25.35 6.25 -2.47
CA HIS A 402 25.06 7.47 -1.72
C HIS A 402 23.98 7.16 -0.68
N LEU A 403 24.33 7.19 0.59
CA LEU A 403 23.38 6.99 1.70
C LEU A 403 22.99 8.36 2.25
N SER A 404 21.69 8.66 2.24
CA SER A 404 21.15 9.83 2.92
C SER A 404 20.45 9.41 4.20
N LEU A 405 21.03 9.75 5.34
CA LEU A 405 20.38 9.68 6.63
C LEU A 405 19.66 11.01 6.88
N SER A 406 18.46 10.96 7.37
CA SER A 406 17.60 12.14 7.60
C SER A 406 18.15 13.15 8.62
N LYS A 407 19.44 13.43 8.62
CA LYS A 407 20.16 14.57 9.23
C LYS A 407 21.68 14.52 9.11
N MET A 408 22.29 13.51 8.44
CA MET A 408 23.75 13.49 8.24
C MET A 408 24.09 12.94 6.85
N TRP A 409 24.87 13.67 6.09
CA TRP A 409 25.44 13.23 4.82
C TRP A 409 26.75 12.49 5.10
N TRP A 410 26.80 11.21 4.74
CA TRP A 410 28.03 10.43 4.71
C TRP A 410 28.28 9.92 3.29
N PHE A 411 29.45 10.22 2.77
CA PHE A 411 29.92 9.65 1.52
C PHE A 411 30.67 8.35 1.85
N LEU A 412 30.16 7.21 1.44
CA LEU A 412 30.90 5.97 1.42
C LEU A 412 31.39 5.75 -0.01
N ILE A 413 32.68 6.02 -0.24
CA ILE A 413 33.35 5.66 -1.48
C ILE A 413 33.86 4.22 -1.27
N CYS A 414 33.23 3.26 -1.94
CA CYS A 414 33.76 1.91 -2.03
C CYS A 414 34.85 1.88 -3.09
N TRP A 415 36.11 1.80 -2.65
CA TRP A 415 37.25 1.61 -3.54
C TRP A 415 37.40 0.14 -3.95
N PRO A 416 37.75 -0.17 -5.21
CA PRO A 416 37.95 -1.55 -5.62
C PRO A 416 39.24 -2.12 -4.98
N ILE A 417 39.09 -3.25 -4.33
CA ILE A 417 40.28 -4.08 -4.04
C ILE A 417 40.45 -4.97 -5.28
N LEU A 418 41.34 -4.52 -6.16
CA LEU A 418 41.92 -5.37 -7.19
C LEU A 418 42.79 -6.42 -6.52
N THR A 419 42.27 -7.61 -6.27
CA THR A 419 43.12 -8.78 -6.07
C THR A 419 43.30 -9.45 -7.43
N SER A 420 44.42 -9.13 -8.06
CA SER A 420 45.00 -9.97 -9.12
C SER A 420 45.30 -11.34 -8.53
N PHE A 421 44.62 -12.34 -8.97
CA PHE A 421 45.10 -13.72 -8.88
C PHE A 421 45.65 -14.13 -10.26
N SER A 422 46.97 -14.30 -10.26
CA SER A 422 47.72 -15.02 -11.28
C SER A 422 47.32 -16.49 -11.30
#